data_b8dfde1d140380d48b4a157ab018fe5b
#
_entry.id   b8dfde1d140380d48b4a157ab018fe5b
#
_cell.length_a   1.000
_cell.length_b   1.000
_cell.length_c   1.000
_cell.angle_alpha   90.00
_cell.angle_beta   90.00
_cell.angle_gamma   90.00
#
_symmetry.space_group_name_H-M   'P 1'
#
loop_
_entity.id
_entity.type
_entity.pdbx_description
1 polymer ?
#
loop_
_entity_poly.entity_id
_entity_poly.type
_entity_poly.pdbx_seq_one_letter_code
_entity_poly.pdbx_strand_id
1 'polypeptide(L)'
;MIHVTTSPQSETQRPGAPIIYLVDDDPSFLRALSRRLLAADYQVETFGSAEEFLTRRRSDAAGCAVLDLQMPGPSGLELQEALAQAEEPLPVVFLTAHGDISSSVHAMKRGAVDFLIKPVRGDELLDAVQRALARGAAARENQRQKREWGARYESLTPREREVFALVVRGLLNKQISDVLGTSERTVKAHRGQVMHKMGVQSPAELGRAVEWLGEIFEAASGGTTRSE
;
A
#
# COMPACT_ATOMS: atom_id res chain seq x y z
N MET A 1 20.20 -48.93 -5.11
CA MET A 1 20.40 -47.89 -4.07
C MET A 1 19.91 -46.56 -4.66
N ILE A 2 18.74 -46.15 -4.26
CA ILE A 2 18.12 -44.91 -4.76
C ILE A 2 18.44 -43.83 -3.74
N HIS A 3 19.28 -42.87 -4.11
CA HIS A 3 19.53 -41.68 -3.29
C HIS A 3 18.28 -40.75 -3.39
N VAL A 4 17.52 -40.74 -2.31
CA VAL A 4 16.46 -39.74 -2.10
C VAL A 4 17.16 -38.46 -1.64
N THR A 5 17.23 -37.48 -2.52
CA THR A 5 17.68 -36.12 -2.19
C THR A 5 16.55 -35.43 -1.46
N THR A 6 16.62 -35.39 -0.15
CA THR A 6 15.68 -34.66 0.71
C THR A 6 15.95 -33.16 0.51
N SER A 7 15.02 -32.46 -0.13
CA SER A 7 14.99 -31.01 -0.14
C SER A 7 14.80 -30.49 1.29
N PRO A 8 15.50 -29.41 1.72
CA PRO A 8 15.30 -28.86 3.04
C PRO A 8 13.87 -28.30 3.14
N GLN A 9 13.14 -28.85 4.08
CA GLN A 9 11.75 -28.52 4.39
C GLN A 9 11.64 -27.07 4.86
N SER A 10 10.66 -26.39 4.31
CA SER A 10 10.17 -25.08 4.67
C SER A 10 9.86 -25.01 6.17
N GLU A 11 10.76 -24.40 6.95
CA GLU A 11 10.52 -24.12 8.37
C GLU A 11 9.42 -23.06 8.49
N THR A 12 8.37 -23.47 9.13
CA THR A 12 7.33 -22.74 9.89
C THR A 12 7.04 -21.29 9.43
N GLN A 13 6.34 -21.14 8.32
CA GLN A 13 5.72 -19.85 7.98
C GLN A 13 4.60 -19.55 8.99
N ARG A 14 4.76 -18.51 9.79
CA ARG A 14 3.69 -18.00 10.63
C ARG A 14 2.68 -17.30 9.71
N PRO A 15 1.43 -17.75 9.62
CA PRO A 15 0.44 -17.11 8.75
C PRO A 15 0.28 -15.63 9.15
N GLY A 16 0.45 -14.73 8.18
CA GLY A 16 0.26 -13.28 8.38
C GLY A 16 1.48 -12.49 8.87
N ALA A 17 2.63 -13.13 9.15
CA ALA A 17 3.86 -12.38 9.44
C ALA A 17 4.45 -11.79 8.16
N PRO A 18 5.00 -10.54 8.23
CA PRO A 18 5.57 -9.89 7.06
C PRO A 18 6.81 -10.63 6.54
N ILE A 19 6.95 -10.68 5.21
CA ILE A 19 8.07 -11.33 4.54
C ILE A 19 9.08 -10.27 4.10
N ILE A 20 10.36 -10.55 4.35
CA ILE A 20 11.46 -9.77 3.81
C ILE A 20 11.99 -10.48 2.56
N TYR A 21 11.83 -9.81 1.43
CA TYR A 21 12.33 -10.29 0.15
C TYR A 21 13.72 -9.75 -0.09
N LEU A 22 14.71 -10.64 -0.18
CA LEU A 22 16.09 -10.28 -0.53
C LEU A 22 16.32 -10.59 -2.00
N VAL A 23 16.75 -9.60 -2.78
CA VAL A 23 17.05 -9.75 -4.20
C VAL A 23 18.47 -9.27 -4.47
N ASP A 24 19.36 -10.19 -4.85
CA ASP A 24 20.79 -9.96 -5.05
C ASP A 24 21.38 -11.09 -5.90
N ASP A 25 22.27 -10.83 -6.82
CA ASP A 25 22.88 -11.84 -7.68
C ASP A 25 24.05 -12.58 -7.00
N ASP A 26 24.51 -12.14 -5.82
CA ASP A 26 25.49 -12.86 -5.01
C ASP A 26 24.82 -13.83 -4.01
N PRO A 27 24.83 -15.16 -4.28
CA PRO A 27 24.20 -16.13 -3.39
C PRO A 27 24.89 -16.23 -2.02
N SER A 28 26.14 -15.78 -1.88
CA SER A 28 26.86 -15.81 -0.60
C SER A 28 26.39 -14.67 0.28
N PHE A 29 26.15 -13.51 -0.32
CA PHE A 29 25.60 -12.34 0.34
C PHE A 29 24.15 -12.59 0.78
N LEU A 30 23.30 -13.15 -0.10
CA LEU A 30 21.93 -13.58 0.23
C LEU A 30 21.89 -14.51 1.44
N ARG A 31 22.76 -15.53 1.49
CA ARG A 31 22.84 -16.46 2.63
C ARG A 31 23.24 -15.76 3.93
N ALA A 32 24.16 -14.81 3.84
CA ALA A 32 24.63 -14.08 5.03
C ALA A 32 23.53 -13.19 5.61
N LEU A 33 22.84 -12.41 4.75
CA LEU A 33 21.73 -11.54 5.16
C LEU A 33 20.53 -12.35 5.64
N SER A 34 20.14 -13.41 4.92
CA SER A 34 19.04 -14.29 5.30
C SER A 34 19.23 -14.86 6.71
N ARG A 35 20.42 -15.40 7.02
CA ARG A 35 20.72 -15.92 8.37
C ARG A 35 20.56 -14.85 9.45
N ARG A 36 20.96 -13.61 9.17
CA ARG A 36 20.87 -12.51 10.12
C ARG A 36 19.42 -12.11 10.40
N LEU A 37 18.61 -12.01 9.34
CA LEU A 37 17.20 -11.66 9.46
C LEU A 37 16.37 -12.79 10.11
N LEU A 38 16.67 -14.05 9.77
CA LEU A 38 16.07 -15.22 10.42
C LEU A 38 16.41 -15.27 11.93
N ALA A 39 17.66 -14.94 12.31
CA ALA A 39 18.07 -14.84 13.71
C ALA A 39 17.38 -13.70 14.49
N ALA A 40 16.81 -12.72 13.78
CA ALA A 40 15.97 -11.66 14.32
C ALA A 40 14.47 -11.96 14.20
N ASP A 41 14.08 -13.23 14.01
CA ASP A 41 12.70 -13.73 13.91
C ASP A 41 11.88 -13.21 12.69
N TYR A 42 12.54 -12.72 11.64
CA TYR A 42 11.86 -12.35 10.40
C TYR A 42 11.67 -13.56 9.46
N GLN A 43 10.59 -13.53 8.68
CA GLN A 43 10.44 -14.43 7.52
C GLN A 43 11.20 -13.85 6.33
N VAL A 44 11.97 -14.69 5.64
CA VAL A 44 12.85 -14.26 4.55
C VAL A 44 12.66 -15.15 3.34
N GLU A 45 12.48 -14.54 2.17
CA GLU A 45 12.55 -15.19 0.87
C GLU A 45 13.70 -14.57 0.05
N THR A 46 14.46 -15.39 -0.65
CA THR A 46 15.64 -14.94 -1.41
C THR A 46 15.48 -15.20 -2.90
N PHE A 47 15.97 -14.29 -3.73
CA PHE A 47 15.88 -14.31 -5.18
C PHE A 47 17.21 -13.88 -5.78
N GLY A 48 17.69 -14.60 -6.80
CA GLY A 48 18.94 -14.31 -7.48
C GLY A 48 18.83 -13.28 -8.60
N SER A 49 17.62 -12.82 -8.93
CA SER A 49 17.40 -11.79 -9.95
C SER A 49 16.06 -11.09 -9.77
N ALA A 50 15.91 -9.92 -10.41
CA ALA A 50 14.65 -9.18 -10.47
C ALA A 50 13.54 -9.97 -11.16
N GLU A 51 13.86 -10.72 -12.22
CA GLU A 51 12.90 -11.55 -12.98
C GLU A 51 12.36 -12.70 -12.14
N GLU A 52 13.24 -13.39 -11.41
CA GLU A 52 12.84 -14.46 -10.49
C GLU A 52 11.90 -13.91 -9.41
N PHE A 53 12.23 -12.76 -8.86
CA PHE A 53 11.42 -12.10 -7.85
C PHE A 53 10.03 -11.72 -8.39
N LEU A 54 9.94 -11.07 -9.55
CA LEU A 54 8.66 -10.66 -10.14
C LEU A 54 7.76 -11.85 -10.47
N THR A 55 8.36 -13.00 -10.83
CA THR A 55 7.63 -14.21 -11.21
C THR A 55 7.15 -15.01 -9.99
N ARG A 56 7.96 -15.07 -8.94
CA ARG A 56 7.76 -16.02 -7.83
C ARG A 56 7.27 -15.40 -6.53
N ARG A 57 7.40 -14.05 -6.35
CA ARG A 57 6.94 -13.43 -5.11
C ARG A 57 5.42 -13.55 -4.95
N ARG A 58 4.97 -13.67 -3.72
CA ARG A 58 3.54 -13.58 -3.38
C ARG A 58 3.12 -12.11 -3.35
N SER A 59 2.24 -11.72 -4.26
CA SER A 59 1.81 -10.32 -4.40
C SER A 59 0.94 -9.81 -3.25
N ASP A 60 0.26 -10.71 -2.54
CA ASP A 60 -0.67 -10.44 -1.44
C ASP A 60 0.00 -10.43 -0.04
N ALA A 61 1.26 -10.88 0.05
CA ALA A 61 1.95 -10.96 1.33
C ALA A 61 2.47 -9.59 1.79
N ALA A 62 2.20 -9.29 3.06
CA ALA A 62 2.80 -8.15 3.74
C ALA A 62 4.33 -8.29 3.78
N GLY A 63 5.09 -7.21 3.60
CA GLY A 63 6.56 -7.29 3.67
C GLY A 63 7.26 -6.03 3.21
N CYS A 64 8.56 -6.18 2.96
CA CYS A 64 9.40 -5.21 2.27
C CYS A 64 10.42 -5.92 1.40
N ALA A 65 10.97 -5.21 0.40
CA ALA A 65 12.04 -5.70 -0.45
C ALA A 65 13.38 -5.04 -0.07
N VAL A 66 14.43 -5.84 0.01
CA VAL A 66 15.82 -5.38 0.13
C VAL A 66 16.50 -5.79 -1.18
N LEU A 67 16.83 -4.80 -1.99
CA LEU A 67 17.25 -4.99 -3.38
C LEU A 67 18.69 -4.57 -3.58
N ASP A 68 19.50 -5.37 -4.26
CA ASP A 68 20.71 -4.84 -4.85
C ASP A 68 20.37 -3.85 -5.97
N LEU A 69 21.11 -2.77 -6.02
CA LEU A 69 20.96 -1.75 -7.05
C LEU A 69 21.42 -2.26 -8.42
N GLN A 70 22.53 -3.01 -8.44
CA GLN A 70 23.20 -3.49 -9.65
C GLN A 70 23.11 -5.02 -9.75
N MET A 71 22.26 -5.48 -10.63
CA MET A 71 22.09 -6.91 -10.93
C MET A 71 22.13 -7.13 -12.45
N PRO A 72 22.53 -8.33 -12.91
CA PRO A 72 22.33 -8.71 -14.31
C PRO A 72 20.85 -8.67 -14.70
N GLY A 73 20.56 -8.15 -15.91
CA GLY A 73 19.19 -7.95 -16.37
C GLY A 73 18.56 -6.68 -15.83
N PRO A 74 17.29 -6.67 -15.43
CA PRO A 74 16.64 -5.49 -14.86
C PRO A 74 17.31 -5.04 -13.55
N SER A 75 17.65 -3.76 -13.50
CA SER A 75 18.26 -3.15 -12.32
C SER A 75 17.30 -3.06 -11.14
N GLY A 76 17.83 -2.87 -9.93
CA GLY A 76 17.01 -2.63 -8.75
C GLY A 76 16.09 -1.42 -8.88
N LEU A 77 16.49 -0.38 -9.63
CA LEU A 77 15.64 0.79 -9.89
C LEU A 77 14.45 0.47 -10.80
N GLU A 78 14.65 -0.32 -11.85
CA GLU A 78 13.56 -0.78 -12.71
C GLU A 78 12.61 -1.69 -11.95
N LEU A 79 13.13 -2.52 -11.06
CA LEU A 79 12.31 -3.33 -10.16
C LEU A 79 11.50 -2.47 -9.19
N GLN A 80 12.08 -1.41 -8.63
CA GLN A 80 11.35 -0.44 -7.78
C GLN A 80 10.18 0.20 -8.55
N GLU A 81 10.38 0.59 -9.80
CA GLU A 81 9.32 1.15 -10.64
C GLU A 81 8.16 0.17 -10.84
N ALA A 82 8.48 -1.09 -11.16
CA ALA A 82 7.47 -2.12 -11.32
C ALA A 82 6.69 -2.36 -10.01
N LEU A 83 7.36 -2.32 -8.86
CA LEU A 83 6.73 -2.49 -7.55
C LEU A 83 5.86 -1.31 -7.15
N ALA A 84 6.25 -0.09 -7.55
CA ALA A 84 5.47 1.12 -7.24
C ALA A 84 4.15 1.20 -8.02
N GLN A 85 4.06 0.52 -9.18
CA GLN A 85 2.83 0.44 -10.00
C GLN A 85 1.86 -0.66 -9.54
N ALA A 86 2.25 -1.51 -8.60
CA ALA A 86 1.37 -2.55 -8.07
C ALA A 86 0.24 -1.93 -7.22
N GLU A 87 -0.91 -2.60 -7.17
CA GLU A 87 -2.04 -2.18 -6.30
C GLU A 87 -1.63 -2.04 -4.83
N GLU A 88 -0.71 -2.88 -4.38
CA GLU A 88 -0.12 -2.83 -3.05
C GLU A 88 1.40 -2.60 -3.18
N PRO A 89 1.85 -1.34 -3.14
CA PRO A 89 3.26 -1.01 -3.25
C PRO A 89 4.08 -1.64 -2.13
N LEU A 90 5.16 -2.34 -2.52
CA LEU A 90 6.08 -2.95 -1.58
C LEU A 90 7.18 -1.95 -1.23
N PRO A 91 7.40 -1.60 0.05
CA PRO A 91 8.49 -0.73 0.46
C PRO A 91 9.85 -1.34 0.09
N VAL A 92 10.74 -0.50 -0.42
CA VAL A 92 12.06 -0.90 -0.91
C VAL A 92 13.16 -0.28 -0.08
N VAL A 93 14.16 -1.09 0.31
CA VAL A 93 15.46 -0.69 0.83
C VAL A 93 16.50 -1.13 -0.19
N PHE A 94 17.40 -0.22 -0.58
CA PHE A 94 18.47 -0.57 -1.49
C PHE A 94 19.76 -0.96 -0.76
N LEU A 95 20.48 -1.92 -1.35
CA LEU A 95 21.85 -2.25 -1.02
C LEU A 95 22.73 -1.98 -2.24
N THR A 96 23.92 -1.45 -2.06
CA THR A 96 24.85 -1.19 -3.15
C THR A 96 26.30 -1.38 -2.72
N ALA A 97 27.14 -1.91 -3.61
CA ALA A 97 28.59 -1.99 -3.40
C ALA A 97 29.29 -0.65 -3.62
N HIS A 98 28.70 0.27 -4.40
CA HIS A 98 29.25 1.57 -4.72
C HIS A 98 28.26 2.65 -4.35
N GLY A 99 28.67 3.56 -3.46
CA GLY A 99 27.88 4.72 -3.04
C GLY A 99 27.81 5.79 -4.13
N ASP A 100 27.23 5.46 -5.30
CA ASP A 100 26.92 6.48 -6.28
C ASP A 100 25.82 7.39 -5.75
N ILE A 101 26.19 8.63 -5.44
CA ILE A 101 25.29 9.65 -4.89
C ILE A 101 24.09 9.88 -5.83
N SER A 102 24.31 9.82 -7.14
CA SER A 102 23.25 10.09 -8.11
C SER A 102 22.18 9.00 -8.07
N SER A 103 22.56 7.75 -8.02
CA SER A 103 21.65 6.59 -7.92
C SER A 103 20.91 6.56 -6.60
N SER A 104 21.59 6.90 -5.47
CA SER A 104 20.93 6.96 -4.16
C SER A 104 19.88 8.07 -4.10
N VAL A 105 20.20 9.26 -4.61
CA VAL A 105 19.23 10.37 -4.70
C VAL A 105 18.04 10.00 -5.60
N HIS A 106 18.29 9.31 -6.70
CA HIS A 106 17.24 8.86 -7.62
C HIS A 106 16.31 7.85 -6.96
N ALA A 107 16.86 6.82 -6.30
CA ALA A 107 16.11 5.82 -5.54
C ALA A 107 15.23 6.46 -4.46
N MET A 108 15.77 7.39 -3.69
CA MET A 108 15.04 8.08 -2.63
C MET A 108 13.94 8.98 -3.17
N LYS A 109 14.16 9.71 -4.26
CA LYS A 109 13.12 10.52 -4.94
C LYS A 109 11.96 9.66 -5.46
N ARG A 110 12.22 8.41 -5.83
CA ARG A 110 11.22 7.43 -6.25
C ARG A 110 10.57 6.68 -5.09
N GLY A 111 10.82 7.09 -3.87
CA GLY A 111 10.14 6.60 -2.69
C GLY A 111 10.78 5.38 -2.04
N ALA A 112 12.05 5.06 -2.29
CA ALA A 112 12.78 4.11 -1.46
C ALA A 112 12.70 4.52 0.01
N VAL A 113 12.68 3.54 0.90
CA VAL A 113 12.66 3.79 2.35
C VAL A 113 14.04 4.12 2.85
N ASP A 114 15.04 3.43 2.31
CA ASP A 114 16.43 3.63 2.69
C ASP A 114 17.40 3.14 1.61
N PHE A 115 18.66 3.50 1.80
CA PHE A 115 19.76 3.16 0.90
C PHE A 115 21.02 2.86 1.74
N LEU A 116 21.48 1.61 1.70
CA LEU A 116 22.60 1.11 2.51
C LEU A 116 23.78 0.71 1.63
N ILE A 117 25.00 0.92 2.13
CA ILE A 117 26.24 0.60 1.42
C ILE A 117 26.78 -0.74 1.91
N LYS A 118 27.13 -1.63 0.99
CA LYS A 118 27.83 -2.89 1.29
C LYS A 118 29.31 -2.60 1.65
N PRO A 119 29.87 -3.22 2.71
CA PRO A 119 29.28 -4.20 3.59
C PRO A 119 28.33 -3.56 4.63
N VAL A 120 27.07 -4.03 4.69
CA VAL A 120 26.05 -3.49 5.58
C VAL A 120 26.24 -4.00 7.01
N ARG A 121 26.14 -3.12 7.99
CA ARG A 121 26.11 -3.48 9.41
C ARG A 121 24.75 -4.08 9.73
N GLY A 122 24.73 -5.02 10.71
CA GLY A 122 23.50 -5.71 11.03
C GLY A 122 22.43 -4.87 11.68
N ASP A 123 22.85 -3.94 12.54
CA ASP A 123 21.99 -2.95 13.17
C ASP A 123 21.34 -2.02 12.10
N GLU A 124 22.12 -1.49 11.18
CA GLU A 124 21.64 -0.64 10.09
C GLU A 124 20.61 -1.35 9.19
N LEU A 125 20.88 -2.63 8.83
CA LEU A 125 19.94 -3.43 8.07
C LEU A 125 18.62 -3.65 8.82
N LEU A 126 18.68 -4.02 10.09
CA LEU A 126 17.48 -4.26 10.90
C LEU A 126 16.65 -2.99 11.06
N ASP A 127 17.29 -1.86 11.31
CA ASP A 127 16.61 -0.57 11.42
C ASP A 127 15.93 -0.16 10.10
N ALA A 128 16.60 -0.34 8.97
CA ALA A 128 16.04 -0.05 7.66
C ALA A 128 14.84 -0.96 7.33
N VAL A 129 14.94 -2.25 7.62
CA VAL A 129 13.86 -3.22 7.47
C VAL A 129 12.66 -2.85 8.35
N GLN A 130 12.89 -2.46 9.63
CA GLN A 130 11.81 -2.03 10.52
C GLN A 130 11.08 -0.80 9.98
N ARG A 131 11.82 0.22 9.51
CA ARG A 131 11.21 1.40 8.87
C ARG A 131 10.40 1.02 7.63
N ALA A 132 10.92 0.13 6.80
CA ALA A 132 10.24 -0.34 5.60
C ALA A 132 8.94 -1.08 5.94
N LEU A 133 8.97 -2.00 6.90
CA LEU A 133 7.79 -2.73 7.36
C LEU A 133 6.72 -1.79 7.95
N ALA A 134 7.14 -0.83 8.77
CA ALA A 134 6.22 0.16 9.34
C ALA A 134 5.55 1.01 8.26
N ARG A 135 6.32 1.47 7.25
CA ARG A 135 5.79 2.23 6.11
C ARG A 135 4.81 1.38 5.28
N GLY A 136 5.13 0.11 5.03
CA GLY A 136 4.25 -0.82 4.32
C GLY A 136 2.95 -1.10 5.07
N ALA A 137 3.01 -1.26 6.39
CA ALA A 137 1.83 -1.44 7.22
C ALA A 137 0.91 -0.22 7.17
N ALA A 138 1.47 1.00 7.30
CA ALA A 138 0.71 2.24 7.19
C ALA A 138 0.07 2.41 5.80
N ALA A 139 0.80 2.13 4.73
CA ALA A 139 0.28 2.22 3.36
C ALA A 139 -0.88 1.24 3.12
N ARG A 140 -0.76 0.00 3.60
CA ARG A 140 -1.84 -1.01 3.51
C ARG A 140 -3.07 -0.61 4.31
N GLU A 141 -2.89 -0.09 5.52
CA GLU A 141 -4.01 0.39 6.32
C GLU A 141 -4.73 1.55 5.62
N ASN A 142 -3.99 2.50 5.06
CA ASN A 142 -4.57 3.59 4.27
C ASN A 142 -5.36 3.06 3.05
N GLN A 143 -4.81 2.08 2.34
CA GLN A 143 -5.47 1.48 1.19
C GLN A 143 -6.74 0.71 1.59
N ARG A 144 -6.69 -0.02 2.71
CA ARG A 144 -7.86 -0.70 3.29
C ARG A 144 -8.96 0.30 3.61
N GLN A 145 -8.63 1.41 4.28
CA GLN A 145 -9.58 2.46 4.62
C GLN A 145 -10.21 3.08 3.35
N LYS A 146 -9.40 3.37 2.33
CA LYS A 146 -9.91 3.88 1.04
C LYS A 146 -10.89 2.90 0.40
N ARG A 147 -10.57 1.62 0.34
CA ARG A 147 -11.46 0.58 -0.22
C ARG A 147 -12.76 0.47 0.57
N GLU A 148 -12.70 0.49 1.91
CA GLU A 148 -13.89 0.43 2.77
C GLU A 148 -14.81 1.64 2.57
N TRP A 149 -14.25 2.85 2.56
CA TRP A 149 -15.04 4.07 2.32
C TRP A 149 -15.60 4.09 0.90
N GLY A 150 -14.82 3.68 -0.10
CA GLY A 150 -15.28 3.54 -1.48
C GLY A 150 -16.47 2.59 -1.61
N ALA A 151 -16.38 1.38 -1.06
CA ALA A 151 -17.48 0.40 -1.09
C ALA A 151 -18.76 0.92 -0.41
N ARG A 152 -18.63 1.62 0.74
CA ARG A 152 -19.77 2.25 1.40
C ARG A 152 -20.40 3.33 0.53
N TYR A 153 -19.61 4.19 -0.09
CA TYR A 153 -20.08 5.23 -0.98
C TYR A 153 -20.75 4.67 -2.24
N GLU A 154 -20.20 3.62 -2.82
CA GLU A 154 -20.80 2.91 -3.96
C GLU A 154 -22.16 2.29 -3.64
N SER A 155 -22.41 1.92 -2.39
CA SER A 155 -23.70 1.40 -1.92
C SER A 155 -24.81 2.44 -1.86
N LEU A 156 -24.47 3.75 -1.96
CA LEU A 156 -25.45 4.84 -2.00
C LEU A 156 -26.17 4.86 -3.34
N THR A 157 -27.49 5.04 -3.29
CA THR A 157 -28.29 5.33 -4.49
C THR A 157 -27.94 6.71 -5.07
N PRO A 158 -28.24 7.02 -6.34
CA PRO A 158 -27.98 8.34 -6.92
C PRO A 158 -28.53 9.49 -6.04
N ARG A 159 -29.75 9.31 -5.51
CA ARG A 159 -30.36 10.33 -4.65
C ARG A 159 -29.67 10.48 -3.29
N GLU A 160 -29.19 9.40 -2.73
CA GLU A 160 -28.39 9.42 -1.50
C GLU A 160 -27.02 10.07 -1.71
N ARG A 161 -26.39 9.89 -2.88
CA ARG A 161 -25.14 10.58 -3.24
C ARG A 161 -25.33 12.10 -3.37
N GLU A 162 -26.44 12.57 -3.97
CA GLU A 162 -26.77 13.98 -4.00
C GLU A 162 -26.93 14.54 -2.59
N VAL A 163 -27.66 13.85 -1.72
CA VAL A 163 -27.83 14.25 -0.32
C VAL A 163 -26.50 14.23 0.43
N PHE A 164 -25.67 13.19 0.25
CA PHE A 164 -24.34 13.09 0.83
C PHE A 164 -23.50 14.34 0.48
N ALA A 165 -23.41 14.70 -0.81
CA ALA A 165 -22.62 15.83 -1.28
C ALA A 165 -23.07 17.17 -0.64
N LEU A 166 -24.37 17.37 -0.46
CA LEU A 166 -24.90 18.58 0.17
C LEU A 166 -24.71 18.61 1.69
N VAL A 167 -24.80 17.43 2.34
CA VAL A 167 -24.55 17.29 3.79
C VAL A 167 -23.08 17.58 4.12
N VAL A 168 -22.15 17.06 3.34
CA VAL A 168 -20.70 17.29 3.52
C VAL A 168 -20.36 18.77 3.35
N ARG A 169 -21.08 19.51 2.49
CA ARG A 169 -20.97 20.95 2.33
C ARG A 169 -21.59 21.74 3.48
N GLY A 170 -22.18 21.09 4.48
CA GLY A 170 -22.76 21.70 5.66
C GLY A 170 -24.18 22.20 5.53
N LEU A 171 -24.92 21.87 4.45
CA LEU A 171 -26.27 22.32 4.24
C LEU A 171 -27.25 21.68 5.25
N LEU A 172 -28.20 22.52 5.70
CA LEU A 172 -29.33 22.10 6.55
C LEU A 172 -30.41 21.39 5.72
N ASN A 173 -31.26 20.59 6.35
CA ASN A 173 -32.33 19.86 5.66
C ASN A 173 -33.22 20.76 4.79
N LYS A 174 -33.56 21.96 5.28
CA LYS A 174 -34.36 22.93 4.53
C LYS A 174 -33.63 23.36 3.25
N GLN A 175 -32.35 23.70 3.33
CA GLN A 175 -31.57 24.10 2.17
C GLN A 175 -31.43 22.98 1.16
N ILE A 176 -31.22 21.73 1.64
CA ILE A 176 -31.14 20.53 0.80
C ILE A 176 -32.50 20.29 0.12
N SER A 177 -33.62 20.46 0.84
CA SER A 177 -34.96 20.28 0.25
C SER A 177 -35.23 21.27 -0.87
N ASP A 178 -34.80 22.54 -0.70
CA ASP A 178 -34.93 23.59 -1.71
C ASP A 178 -34.08 23.25 -2.96
N VAL A 179 -32.81 22.86 -2.76
CA VAL A 179 -31.89 22.48 -3.86
C VAL A 179 -32.40 21.29 -4.64
N LEU A 180 -32.92 20.27 -3.94
CA LEU A 180 -33.31 19.00 -4.53
C LEU A 180 -34.79 18.93 -4.97
N GLY A 181 -35.57 19.99 -4.76
CA GLY A 181 -36.99 20.05 -5.12
C GLY A 181 -37.84 19.01 -4.39
N THR A 182 -37.58 18.77 -3.10
CA THR A 182 -38.27 17.73 -2.32
C THR A 182 -38.64 18.23 -0.93
N SER A 183 -39.34 17.42 -0.11
CA SER A 183 -39.69 17.80 1.25
C SER A 183 -38.54 17.60 2.24
N GLU A 184 -38.48 18.40 3.31
CA GLU A 184 -37.51 18.21 4.41
C GLU A 184 -37.64 16.82 5.05
N ARG A 185 -38.87 16.28 5.11
CA ARG A 185 -39.10 14.89 5.60
C ARG A 185 -38.40 13.86 4.73
N THR A 186 -38.41 14.01 3.40
CA THR A 186 -37.73 13.17 2.45
C THR A 186 -36.21 13.28 2.60
N VAL A 187 -35.72 14.53 2.73
CA VAL A 187 -34.28 14.78 2.99
C VAL A 187 -33.82 14.12 4.28
N LYS A 188 -34.60 14.24 5.38
CA LYS A 188 -34.30 13.60 6.65
C LYS A 188 -34.21 12.07 6.52
N ALA A 189 -35.11 11.47 5.74
CA ALA A 189 -35.07 10.02 5.48
C ALA A 189 -33.81 9.63 4.72
N HIS A 190 -33.46 10.35 3.61
CA HIS A 190 -32.25 10.07 2.85
C HIS A 190 -30.99 10.30 3.70
N ARG A 191 -30.91 11.36 4.52
CA ARG A 191 -29.79 11.57 5.45
C ARG A 191 -29.63 10.37 6.39
N GLY A 192 -30.72 9.85 6.93
CA GLY A 192 -30.68 8.66 7.79
C GLY A 192 -30.09 7.46 7.07
N GLN A 193 -30.50 7.22 5.81
CA GLN A 193 -29.94 6.14 5.00
C GLN A 193 -28.47 6.37 4.65
N VAL A 194 -28.08 7.60 4.29
CA VAL A 194 -26.69 7.96 4.05
C VAL A 194 -25.84 7.68 5.29
N MET A 195 -26.24 8.17 6.46
CA MET A 195 -25.49 7.95 7.71
C MET A 195 -25.35 6.45 8.03
N HIS A 196 -26.43 5.70 7.85
CA HIS A 196 -26.46 4.25 8.09
C HIS A 196 -25.52 3.51 7.13
N LYS A 197 -25.63 3.72 5.81
CA LYS A 197 -24.82 3.05 4.80
C LYS A 197 -23.33 3.43 4.89
N MET A 198 -23.05 4.70 5.19
CA MET A 198 -21.68 5.17 5.43
C MET A 198 -21.12 4.71 6.77
N GLY A 199 -21.95 4.19 7.68
CA GLY A 199 -21.52 3.70 8.99
C GLY A 199 -21.03 4.80 9.92
N VAL A 200 -21.64 6.00 9.84
CA VAL A 200 -21.25 7.18 10.63
C VAL A 200 -22.40 7.68 11.51
N GLN A 201 -22.06 8.35 12.60
CA GLN A 201 -23.05 8.86 13.56
C GLN A 201 -23.27 10.38 13.47
N SER A 202 -22.38 11.10 12.81
CA SER A 202 -22.46 12.56 12.68
C SER A 202 -22.08 13.05 11.28
N PRO A 203 -22.63 14.22 10.84
CA PRO A 203 -22.21 14.86 9.59
C PRO A 203 -20.71 15.18 9.52
N ALA A 204 -20.09 15.45 10.68
CA ALA A 204 -18.65 15.70 10.76
C ALA A 204 -17.82 14.46 10.37
N GLU A 205 -18.30 13.25 10.67
CA GLU A 205 -17.67 12.01 10.24
C GLU A 205 -17.78 11.77 8.74
N LEU A 206 -18.86 12.25 8.08
CA LEU A 206 -18.94 12.23 6.62
C LEU A 206 -17.87 13.13 5.97
N GLY A 207 -17.54 14.28 6.61
CA GLY A 207 -16.45 15.13 6.15
C GLY A 207 -15.11 14.38 6.08
N ARG A 208 -14.80 13.56 7.10
CA ARG A 208 -13.62 12.68 7.08
C ARG A 208 -13.69 11.63 5.98
N ALA A 209 -14.87 11.12 5.66
CA ALA A 209 -15.03 10.16 4.56
C ALA A 209 -14.60 10.76 3.21
N VAL A 210 -14.80 12.05 2.98
CA VAL A 210 -14.40 12.73 1.74
C VAL A 210 -12.88 12.72 1.55
N GLU A 211 -12.10 12.86 2.64
CA GLU A 211 -10.63 12.76 2.57
C GLU A 211 -10.17 11.40 2.03
N TRP A 212 -10.88 10.33 2.40
CA TRP A 212 -10.60 8.97 1.93
C TRP A 212 -11.14 8.70 0.53
N LEU A 213 -12.28 9.30 0.18
CA LEU A 213 -12.91 9.13 -1.14
C LEU A 213 -12.15 9.87 -2.25
N GLY A 214 -11.50 11.02 -1.94
CA GLY A 214 -10.68 11.77 -2.87
C GLY A 214 -11.30 11.90 -4.27
N GLU A 215 -10.61 11.38 -5.27
CA GLU A 215 -11.01 11.46 -6.69
C GLU A 215 -12.40 10.84 -6.98
N ILE A 216 -12.82 9.80 -6.23
CA ILE A 216 -14.14 9.16 -6.40
C ILE A 216 -15.25 10.19 -6.12
N PHE A 217 -15.06 10.98 -5.08
CA PHE A 217 -16.03 12.01 -4.70
C PHE A 217 -15.99 13.21 -5.67
N GLU A 218 -14.82 13.63 -6.11
CA GLU A 218 -14.65 14.74 -7.07
C GLU A 218 -15.26 14.39 -8.43
N ALA A 219 -15.04 13.20 -8.95
CA ALA A 219 -15.62 12.72 -10.20
C ALA A 219 -17.16 12.67 -10.13
N ALA A 220 -17.72 12.23 -9.00
CA ALA A 220 -19.16 12.18 -8.79
C ALA A 220 -19.81 13.57 -8.58
N SER A 221 -19.06 14.53 -8.01
CA SER A 221 -19.53 15.88 -7.72
C SER A 221 -19.36 16.85 -8.91
N GLY A 222 -18.38 16.59 -9.79
CA GLY A 222 -18.07 17.43 -10.96
C GLY A 222 -19.04 17.30 -12.12
N GLY A 223 -19.97 16.35 -12.07
CA GLY A 223 -20.99 16.13 -13.11
C GLY A 223 -22.16 17.13 -13.08
N THR A 224 -22.23 18.03 -12.08
CA THR A 224 -23.39 18.92 -11.89
C THR A 224 -23.15 20.38 -12.29
N THR A 225 -22.00 20.71 -12.89
CA THR A 225 -21.69 22.07 -13.34
C THR A 225 -21.29 22.12 -14.81
N ARG A 226 -22.24 21.76 -15.72
CA ARG A 226 -22.22 22.24 -17.11
C ARG A 226 -23.64 22.13 -17.68
N SER A 227 -24.44 23.14 -17.43
CA SER A 227 -25.57 23.57 -18.29
C SER A 227 -25.97 24.97 -17.85
N GLU A 228 -25.28 25.96 -18.37
CA GLU A 228 -25.85 27.28 -18.76
C GLU A 228 -24.94 27.85 -19.84
#